data_539a077a80bcceb52281831121d20127
#
_entry.id   539a077a80bcceb52281831121d20127
#
_cell.length_a   1.000
_cell.length_b   1.000
_cell.length_c   1.000
_cell.angle_alpha   90.00
_cell.angle_beta   90.00
_cell.angle_gamma   90.00
#
_symmetry.space_group_name_H-M   'P 1'
#
loop_
_entity.id
_entity.type
_entity.pdbx_description
1 polymer ?
#
loop_
_entity_poly.entity_id
_entity_poly.type
_entity_poly.pdbx_seq_one_letter_code
_entity_poly.pdbx_strand_id
1 'polypeptide(L)'
;MLDKREYIQSVANGTLELLRGDKISKLVRKKYTLGAETRIVCNMLREPSNSKYFTEFIEHEEYVDTCKAQVNAEFAEAERRYRDEIQDT
;
A
#
# COMPACT_ATOMS: atom_id res chain seq x y z
N MET A 1 8.70 1.49 -9.06
CA MET A 1 7.84 2.09 -10.09
C MET A 1 6.94 1.02 -10.71
N LEU A 2 5.72 1.39 -11.08
CA LEU A 2 4.78 0.46 -11.70
C LEU A 2 5.15 0.18 -13.16
N ASP A 3 5.31 -1.10 -13.49
CA ASP A 3 5.66 -1.53 -14.84
C ASP A 3 4.41 -1.47 -15.74
N LYS A 4 4.58 -0.91 -16.96
CA LYS A 4 3.52 -0.80 -17.95
C LYS A 4 2.87 -2.14 -18.26
N ARG A 5 3.68 -3.18 -18.53
CA ARG A 5 3.18 -4.50 -18.87
C ARG A 5 2.38 -5.11 -17.71
N GLU A 6 2.88 -4.97 -16.51
CA GLU A 6 2.21 -5.46 -15.30
C GLU A 6 0.87 -4.77 -15.11
N TYR A 7 0.82 -3.45 -15.31
CA TYR A 7 -0.42 -2.69 -15.19
C TYR A 7 -1.45 -3.12 -16.23
N ILE A 8 -1.06 -3.17 -17.50
CA ILE A 8 -1.98 -3.53 -18.60
C ILE A 8 -2.50 -4.95 -18.40
N GLN A 9 -1.64 -5.89 -18.03
CA GLN A 9 -2.04 -7.27 -17.78
C GLN A 9 -3.03 -7.36 -16.62
N SER A 10 -2.81 -6.59 -15.55
CA SER A 10 -3.71 -6.59 -14.40
C SER A 10 -5.08 -6.03 -14.74
N VAL A 11 -5.14 -5.01 -15.60
CA VAL A 11 -6.43 -4.49 -16.07
C VAL A 11 -7.15 -5.55 -16.89
N ALA A 12 -6.46 -6.20 -17.81
CA ALA A 12 -7.04 -7.24 -18.66
C ALA A 12 -7.55 -8.43 -17.84
N ASN A 13 -6.85 -8.80 -16.78
CA ASN A 13 -7.19 -9.94 -15.93
C ASN A 13 -8.17 -9.61 -14.81
N GLY A 14 -8.51 -8.32 -14.62
CA GLY A 14 -9.38 -7.92 -13.53
C GLY A 14 -8.73 -8.01 -12.15
N THR A 15 -7.39 -7.95 -12.08
CA THR A 15 -6.64 -8.12 -10.83
C THR A 15 -5.95 -6.83 -10.37
N LEU A 16 -6.42 -5.68 -10.84
CA LEU A 16 -5.79 -4.40 -10.56
C LEU A 16 -5.74 -4.09 -9.05
N GLU A 17 -6.82 -4.38 -8.34
CA GLU A 17 -6.86 -4.13 -6.89
C GLU A 17 -5.92 -5.04 -6.12
N LEU A 18 -5.74 -6.28 -6.58
CA LEU A 18 -4.77 -7.20 -5.97
C LEU A 18 -3.34 -6.68 -6.19
N LEU A 19 -3.04 -6.18 -7.38
CA LEU A 19 -1.74 -5.59 -7.67
C LEU A 19 -1.48 -4.37 -6.79
N ARG A 20 -2.49 -3.51 -6.63
CA ARG A 20 -2.37 -2.32 -5.78
C ARG A 20 -2.05 -2.71 -4.34
N GLY A 21 -2.80 -3.66 -3.78
CA GLY A 21 -2.57 -4.15 -2.43
C GLY A 21 -1.18 -4.74 -2.25
N ASP A 22 -0.71 -5.51 -3.23
CA ASP A 22 0.63 -6.10 -3.21
C ASP A 22 1.72 -5.01 -3.17
N LYS A 23 1.58 -3.97 -4.00
CA LYS A 23 2.54 -2.88 -4.03
C LYS A 23 2.58 -2.11 -2.71
N ILE A 24 1.41 -1.87 -2.10
CA ILE A 24 1.33 -1.21 -0.79
C ILE A 24 2.03 -2.07 0.26
N SER A 25 1.72 -3.37 0.30
CA SER A 25 2.35 -4.29 1.25
C SER A 25 3.86 -4.30 1.13
N LYS A 26 4.39 -4.33 -0.10
CA LYS A 26 5.83 -4.33 -0.32
C LYS A 26 6.49 -3.07 0.23
N LEU A 27 5.86 -1.91 0.05
CA LEU A 27 6.38 -0.66 0.61
C LEU A 27 6.36 -0.67 2.13
N VAL A 28 5.25 -1.13 2.72
CA VAL A 28 5.14 -1.20 4.18
C VAL A 28 6.22 -2.14 4.75
N ARG A 29 6.46 -3.28 4.09
CA ARG A 29 7.46 -4.27 4.54
C ARG A 29 8.90 -3.77 4.49
N LYS A 30 9.17 -2.69 3.77
CA LYS A 30 10.50 -2.07 3.81
C LYS A 30 10.83 -1.48 5.18
N LYS A 31 9.82 -1.08 5.96
CA LYS A 31 10.01 -0.49 7.28
C LYS A 31 9.51 -1.38 8.41
N TYR A 32 8.39 -2.08 8.20
CA TYR A 32 7.75 -2.88 9.24
C TYR A 32 7.59 -4.32 8.79
N THR A 33 8.03 -5.26 9.64
CA THR A 33 7.72 -6.67 9.44
C THR A 33 6.29 -6.93 9.91
N LEU A 34 5.72 -8.08 9.51
CA LEU A 34 4.40 -8.49 9.99
C LEU A 34 4.39 -8.63 11.52
N GLY A 35 5.46 -9.18 12.08
CA GLY A 35 5.60 -9.31 13.53
C GLY A 35 5.63 -7.96 14.23
N ALA A 36 6.34 -6.99 13.66
CA ALA A 36 6.39 -5.65 14.23
C ALA A 36 5.02 -4.97 14.19
N GLU A 37 4.28 -5.12 13.09
CA GLU A 37 2.93 -4.56 12.99
C GLU A 37 1.99 -5.17 14.01
N THR A 38 2.03 -6.49 14.15
CA THR A 38 1.21 -7.20 15.13
C THR A 38 1.53 -6.72 16.54
N ARG A 39 2.81 -6.57 16.87
CA ARG A 39 3.24 -6.09 18.19
C ARG A 39 2.71 -4.67 18.45
N ILE A 40 2.82 -3.78 17.48
CA ILE A 40 2.37 -2.39 17.62
C ILE A 40 0.86 -2.35 17.91
N VAL A 41 0.07 -3.08 17.14
CA VAL A 41 -1.39 -3.11 17.32
C VAL A 41 -1.77 -3.76 18.64
N CYS A 42 -1.16 -4.90 18.98
CA CYS A 42 -1.47 -5.61 20.24
C CYS A 42 -1.10 -4.78 21.47
N ASN A 43 0.04 -4.08 21.43
CA ASN A 43 0.44 -3.21 22.53
C ASN A 43 -0.55 -2.08 22.74
N MET A 44 -0.99 -1.45 21.65
CA MET A 44 -1.96 -0.36 21.72
C MET A 44 -3.32 -0.84 22.23
N LEU A 45 -3.77 -2.02 21.79
CA LEU A 45 -5.04 -2.59 22.24
C LEU A 45 -5.00 -3.00 23.72
N ARG A 46 -3.86 -3.51 24.19
CA ARG A 46 -3.70 -3.95 25.59
C ARG A 46 -3.58 -2.78 26.56
N GLU A 47 -2.86 -1.74 26.14
CA GLU A 47 -2.58 -0.59 27.01
C GLU A 47 -2.84 0.73 26.24
N PRO A 48 -4.11 1.04 25.94
CA PRO A 48 -4.42 2.21 25.12
C PRO A 48 -4.04 3.54 25.77
N SER A 49 -3.85 3.55 27.09
CA SER A 49 -3.41 4.75 27.83
C SER A 49 -1.90 4.95 27.82
N ASN A 50 -1.14 3.96 27.32
CA ASN A 50 0.31 4.06 27.25
C ASN A 50 0.71 4.96 26.08
N SER A 51 1.29 6.13 26.39
CA SER A 51 1.61 7.12 25.38
C SER A 51 2.65 6.63 24.37
N LYS A 52 3.59 5.77 24.81
CA LYS A 52 4.60 5.21 23.92
C LYS A 52 3.95 4.30 22.88
N TYR A 53 3.06 3.41 23.32
CA TYR A 53 2.37 2.48 22.43
C TYR A 53 1.42 3.20 21.49
N PHE A 54 0.75 4.22 21.98
CA PHE A 54 -0.12 5.06 21.15
C PHE A 54 0.68 5.78 20.07
N THR A 55 1.83 6.36 20.43
CA THR A 55 2.69 7.06 19.49
C THR A 55 3.21 6.11 18.40
N GLU A 56 3.66 4.91 18.79
CA GLU A 56 4.11 3.91 17.81
C GLU A 56 2.99 3.54 16.84
N PHE A 57 1.77 3.40 17.35
CA PHE A 57 0.61 3.06 16.53
C PHE A 57 0.31 4.18 15.52
N ILE A 58 0.31 5.43 15.97
CA ILE A 58 0.04 6.58 15.09
C ILE A 58 1.12 6.71 14.03
N GLU A 59 2.40 6.55 14.39
CA GLU A 59 3.49 6.60 13.43
C GLU A 59 3.36 5.52 12.36
N HIS A 60 2.95 4.32 12.78
CA HIS A 60 2.72 3.22 11.85
C HIS A 60 1.58 3.55 10.89
N GLU A 61 0.45 4.04 11.41
CA GLU A 61 -0.69 4.41 10.58
C GLU A 61 -0.34 5.49 9.56
N GLU A 62 0.42 6.51 9.99
CA GLU A 62 0.85 7.59 9.10
C GLU A 62 1.76 7.06 7.99
N TYR A 63 2.66 6.12 8.32
CA TYR A 63 3.53 5.51 7.32
C TYR A 63 2.73 4.68 6.32
N VAL A 64 1.78 3.89 6.79
CA VAL A 64 0.90 3.10 5.91
C VAL A 64 0.12 4.02 4.97
N ASP A 65 -0.41 5.13 5.48
CA ASP A 65 -1.14 6.10 4.66
C ASP A 65 -0.23 6.72 3.60
N THR A 66 1.03 6.99 3.93
CA THR A 66 2.01 7.49 2.98
C THR A 66 2.27 6.47 1.86
N CYS A 67 2.39 5.18 2.22
CA CYS A 67 2.58 4.12 1.23
C CYS A 67 1.36 4.00 0.31
N LYS A 68 0.16 4.08 0.86
CA LYS A 68 -1.07 4.06 0.06
C LYS A 68 -1.14 5.22 -0.90
N ALA A 69 -0.81 6.43 -0.43
CA ALA A 69 -0.84 7.62 -1.28
C ALA A 69 0.17 7.50 -2.42
N GLN A 70 1.36 6.99 -2.15
CA GLN A 70 2.38 6.80 -3.17
C GLN A 70 1.93 5.82 -4.25
N VAL A 71 1.41 4.67 -3.85
CA VAL A 71 0.93 3.64 -4.78
C VAL A 71 -0.25 4.16 -5.58
N ASN A 72 -1.20 4.83 -4.94
CA ASN A 72 -2.36 5.39 -5.62
C ASN A 72 -1.95 6.42 -6.68
N ALA A 73 -0.92 7.24 -6.38
CA ALA A 73 -0.40 8.20 -7.34
C ALA A 73 0.24 7.50 -8.55
N GLU A 74 0.98 6.40 -8.32
CA GLU A 74 1.58 5.62 -9.40
C GLU A 74 0.50 4.98 -10.29
N PHE A 75 -0.57 4.47 -9.69
CA PHE A 75 -1.67 3.86 -10.45
C PHE A 75 -2.45 4.91 -11.24
N ALA A 76 -2.67 6.10 -10.69
CA ALA A 76 -3.33 7.18 -11.40
C ALA A 76 -2.49 7.63 -12.61
N GLU A 77 -1.17 7.70 -12.43
CA GLU A 77 -0.25 8.04 -13.51
C GLU A 77 -0.25 6.97 -14.60
N ALA A 78 -0.26 5.70 -14.21
CA ALA A 78 -0.32 4.60 -15.16
C ALA A 78 -1.63 4.62 -15.95
N GLU A 79 -2.76 4.86 -15.28
CA GLU A 79 -4.05 4.99 -15.95
C GLU A 79 -4.01 6.09 -17.01
N ARG A 80 -3.46 7.24 -16.65
CA ARG A 80 -3.36 8.38 -17.57
C ARG A 80 -2.49 8.05 -18.78
N ARG A 81 -1.34 7.39 -18.54
CA ARG A 81 -0.37 7.09 -19.60
C ARG A 81 -0.82 5.98 -20.53
N TYR A 82 -1.46 4.96 -20.00
CA TYR A 82 -1.71 3.72 -20.74
C TYR A 82 -3.18 3.52 -21.10
N ARG A 83 -4.01 4.52 -20.84
CA ARG A 83 -5.46 4.43 -21.12
C ARG A 83 -5.74 4.07 -22.57
N ASP A 84 -5.08 4.76 -23.49
CA ASP A 84 -5.33 4.56 -24.93
C ASP A 84 -4.94 3.17 -25.38
N GLU A 85 -3.87 2.62 -24.82
CA GLU A 85 -3.42 1.26 -25.17
C GLU A 85 -4.41 0.21 -24.67
N ILE A 86 -5.01 0.44 -23.51
CA ILE A 86 -6.02 -0.48 -22.94
C ILE A 86 -7.30 -0.43 -23.75
N GLN A 87 -7.71 0.76 -24.18
CA GLN A 87 -8.94 0.94 -24.95
C GLN A 87 -8.84 0.38 -26.36
N ASP A 88 -7.64 0.31 -26.92
CA ASP A 88 -7.42 -0.23 -28.27
C ASP A 88 -7.43 -1.76 -28.30
N THR A 89 -7.45 -2.41 -27.14
CA THR A 89 -7.55 -3.85 -27.06
C THR A 89 -8.96 -4.30 -26.72
#